data_a786c25c03a8115972ebc37467fa75bc
#
_entry.id   a786c25c03a8115972ebc37467fa75bc
#
_cell.length_a   1.000
_cell.length_b   1.000
_cell.length_c   1.000
_cell.angle_alpha   90.00
_cell.angle_beta   90.00
_cell.angle_gamma   90.00
#
_symmetry.space_group_name_H-M   'P 1'
#
loop_
_entity.id
_entity.type
_entity.pdbx_description
1 polymer ?
#
loop_
_entity_poly.entity_id
_entity_poly.type
_entity_poly.pdbx_seq_one_letter_code
_entity_poly.pdbx_strand_id
1 'polypeptide(L)'
;MIIIDPIVEYLYILDTHKNQDVRQALSPLANLADKYSVSILFINHLNKNQNGSAISRVNGSGAFTAVVRSSYLVSKDPLDKDLRYMHPMKNNLASDDKGFSYWIRKGLEDHEQSIKINWSDEYSAKNADWLVQQQYSKPNRHEDKDQLALSLLKDGPVESSKIYEAFKQRGFSKDQTYDTLNRIGAIPDKKGGVTKWKLP
;
A
#
# COMPACT_ATOMS: atom_id res chain seq x y z
N MET A 1 -10.44 -11.13 24.59
CA MET A 1 -9.39 -10.54 23.74
C MET A 1 -8.87 -9.27 24.39
N ILE A 2 -7.57 -9.03 24.34
CA ILE A 2 -6.91 -7.79 24.82
C ILE A 2 -6.31 -7.11 23.58
N ILE A 3 -6.49 -5.81 23.45
CA ILE A 3 -5.91 -5.00 22.36
C ILE A 3 -4.98 -3.96 22.98
N ILE A 4 -3.74 -3.86 22.45
CA ILE A 4 -2.73 -2.90 22.88
C ILE A 4 -2.30 -2.07 21.66
N ASP A 5 -2.58 -0.74 21.69
CA ASP A 5 -2.36 0.17 20.56
C ASP A 5 -1.77 1.51 21.05
N PRO A 6 -0.54 1.83 20.67
CA PRO A 6 0.50 0.93 20.17
C PRO A 6 1.29 0.25 21.30
N ILE A 7 1.83 -0.94 21.04
CA ILE A 7 2.60 -1.70 22.04
C ILE A 7 3.84 -0.96 22.55
N VAL A 8 4.48 -0.15 21.71
CA VAL A 8 5.72 0.56 22.05
C VAL A 8 5.54 1.56 23.19
N GLU A 9 4.35 2.13 23.37
CA GLU A 9 4.04 3.08 24.45
C GLU A 9 4.08 2.41 25.84
N TYR A 10 3.88 1.11 25.89
CA TYR A 10 3.91 0.33 27.13
C TYR A 10 5.30 -0.23 27.44
N LEU A 11 6.27 -0.01 26.54
CA LEU A 11 7.64 -0.49 26.64
C LEU A 11 8.66 0.66 26.79
N TYR A 12 8.21 1.86 27.17
CA TYR A 12 9.03 3.09 27.19
C TYR A 12 10.28 3.03 28.10
N ILE A 13 10.32 2.11 29.07
CA ILE A 13 11.46 1.93 29.97
C ILE A 13 12.56 1.06 29.35
N LEU A 14 12.23 0.34 28.27
CA LEU A 14 13.11 -0.66 27.66
C LEU A 14 13.70 -0.13 26.34
N ASP A 15 14.91 -0.62 26.05
CA ASP A 15 15.47 -0.42 24.72
C ASP A 15 14.81 -1.37 23.71
N THR A 16 13.78 -0.85 23.02
CA THR A 16 13.02 -1.64 22.03
C THR A 16 13.85 -2.12 20.84
N HIS A 17 15.11 -1.67 20.69
CA HIS A 17 16.04 -2.18 19.66
C HIS A 17 16.80 -3.43 20.15
N LYS A 18 16.76 -3.75 21.44
CA LYS A 18 17.38 -4.95 21.98
C LYS A 18 16.39 -6.11 21.99
N ASN A 19 16.71 -7.17 21.24
CA ASN A 19 15.86 -8.36 21.16
C ASN A 19 15.55 -8.99 22.53
N GLN A 20 16.53 -8.99 23.42
CA GLN A 20 16.39 -9.60 24.75
C GLN A 20 15.39 -8.85 25.61
N ASP A 21 15.47 -7.51 25.65
CA ASP A 21 14.60 -6.65 26.45
C ASP A 21 13.14 -6.79 26.00
N VAL A 22 12.91 -6.75 24.66
CA VAL A 22 11.57 -6.92 24.08
C VAL A 22 11.01 -8.33 24.35
N ARG A 23 11.81 -9.38 24.23
CA ARG A 23 11.36 -10.75 24.56
C ARG A 23 10.98 -10.89 26.03
N GLN A 24 11.78 -10.32 26.92
CA GLN A 24 11.52 -10.36 28.36
C GLN A 24 10.21 -9.64 28.68
N ALA A 25 9.94 -8.49 28.06
CA ALA A 25 8.71 -7.74 28.27
C ALA A 25 7.46 -8.42 27.71
N LEU A 26 7.58 -9.09 26.55
CA LEU A 26 6.44 -9.72 25.90
C LEU A 26 6.15 -11.14 26.44
N SER A 27 7.11 -11.79 27.09
CA SER A 27 6.93 -13.13 27.65
C SER A 27 5.78 -13.23 28.67
N PRO A 28 5.59 -12.26 29.59
CA PRO A 28 4.44 -12.28 30.49
C PRO A 28 3.09 -12.21 29.78
N LEU A 29 3.01 -11.47 28.66
CA LEU A 29 1.79 -11.39 27.86
C LEU A 29 1.47 -12.74 27.19
N ALA A 30 2.48 -13.44 26.68
CA ALA A 30 2.32 -14.78 26.12
C ALA A 30 1.81 -15.77 27.18
N ASN A 31 2.40 -15.74 28.40
CA ASN A 31 1.98 -16.57 29.52
C ASN A 31 0.53 -16.25 29.97
N LEU A 32 0.16 -14.97 29.96
CA LEU A 32 -1.20 -14.53 30.29
C LEU A 32 -2.19 -15.02 29.24
N ALA A 33 -1.86 -14.91 27.96
CA ALA A 33 -2.69 -15.39 26.86
C ALA A 33 -2.97 -16.91 27.01
N ASP A 34 -1.93 -17.68 27.30
CA ASP A 34 -2.03 -19.13 27.47
C ASP A 34 -2.84 -19.48 28.73
N LYS A 35 -2.48 -18.90 29.88
CA LYS A 35 -3.13 -19.18 31.15
C LYS A 35 -4.64 -18.91 31.16
N TYR A 36 -5.07 -17.85 30.52
CA TYR A 36 -6.48 -17.41 30.50
C TYR A 36 -7.18 -17.72 29.18
N SER A 37 -6.54 -18.42 28.25
CA SER A 37 -7.08 -18.74 26.92
C SER A 37 -7.62 -17.50 26.21
N VAL A 38 -6.88 -16.39 26.27
CA VAL A 38 -7.26 -15.12 25.65
C VAL A 38 -6.32 -14.78 24.49
N SER A 39 -6.89 -14.17 23.45
CA SER A 39 -6.08 -13.60 22.38
C SER A 39 -5.58 -12.23 22.77
N ILE A 40 -4.30 -11.94 22.50
CA ILE A 40 -3.71 -10.62 22.65
C ILE A 40 -3.32 -10.12 21.26
N LEU A 41 -3.89 -8.99 20.87
CA LEU A 41 -3.57 -8.26 19.65
C LEU A 41 -2.80 -7.00 20.02
N PHE A 42 -1.63 -6.79 19.45
CA PHE A 42 -0.97 -5.51 19.57
C PHE A 42 -0.65 -4.88 18.21
N ILE A 43 -0.68 -3.57 18.18
CA ILE A 43 -0.38 -2.75 17.02
C ILE A 43 1.02 -2.18 17.18
N ASN A 44 1.81 -2.28 16.11
CA ASN A 44 3.12 -1.67 16.01
C ASN A 44 3.24 -0.96 14.65
N HIS A 45 4.07 0.08 14.59
CA HIS A 45 4.29 0.83 13.38
C HIS A 45 5.56 0.37 12.66
N LEU A 46 5.61 0.62 11.36
CA LEU A 46 6.84 0.45 10.60
C LEU A 46 7.79 1.63 10.85
N ASN A 47 9.09 1.35 10.87
CA ASN A 47 10.11 2.39 10.84
C ASN A 47 10.13 3.10 9.47
N LYS A 48 10.79 4.25 9.39
CA LYS A 48 10.88 5.05 8.16
C LYS A 48 11.94 4.55 7.18
N ASN A 49 12.60 3.44 7.46
CA ASN A 49 13.59 2.88 6.54
C ASN A 49 12.89 2.42 5.26
N GLN A 50 13.37 2.91 4.12
CA GLN A 50 12.77 2.60 2.81
C GLN A 50 13.26 1.27 2.22
N ASN A 51 14.34 0.74 2.76
CA ASN A 51 14.97 -0.50 2.29
C ASN A 51 14.71 -1.65 3.27
N GLY A 52 14.47 -2.82 2.73
CA GLY A 52 14.30 -4.05 3.52
C GLY A 52 12.94 -4.71 3.37
N SER A 53 12.82 -5.90 3.95
CA SER A 53 11.58 -6.67 4.00
C SER A 53 10.57 -6.03 4.97
N ALA A 54 9.28 -6.37 4.82
CA ALA A 54 8.23 -5.89 5.70
C ALA A 54 8.54 -6.21 7.18
N ILE A 55 9.04 -7.41 7.46
CA ILE A 55 9.45 -7.82 8.81
C ILE A 55 10.59 -6.95 9.37
N SER A 56 11.60 -6.64 8.55
CA SER A 56 12.75 -5.83 8.99
C SER A 56 12.38 -4.37 9.25
N ARG A 57 11.21 -3.95 8.80
CA ARG A 57 10.69 -2.60 8.97
C ARG A 57 9.76 -2.43 10.17
N VAL A 58 9.43 -3.49 10.86
CA VAL A 58 8.71 -3.36 12.14
C VAL A 58 9.55 -2.50 13.08
N ASN A 59 8.94 -1.45 13.64
CA ASN A 59 9.64 -0.53 14.54
C ASN A 59 10.14 -1.28 15.80
N GLY A 60 11.41 -1.06 16.13
CA GLY A 60 12.08 -1.79 17.19
C GLY A 60 12.83 -3.04 16.69
N SER A 61 12.94 -4.03 17.54
CA SER A 61 13.68 -5.25 17.23
C SER A 61 12.82 -6.31 16.54
N GLY A 62 13.46 -7.26 15.84
CA GLY A 62 12.80 -8.43 15.27
C GLY A 62 12.14 -9.34 16.31
N ALA A 63 12.35 -9.08 17.60
CA ALA A 63 11.71 -9.81 18.70
C ALA A 63 10.18 -9.63 18.70
N PHE A 64 9.66 -8.49 18.25
CA PHE A 64 8.21 -8.29 18.13
C PHE A 64 7.56 -9.32 17.23
N THR A 65 8.13 -9.56 16.07
CA THR A 65 7.62 -10.58 15.14
C THR A 65 7.99 -12.00 15.54
N ALA A 66 9.08 -12.18 16.27
CA ALA A 66 9.51 -13.51 16.72
C ALA A 66 8.58 -14.11 17.78
N VAL A 67 8.04 -13.30 18.70
CA VAL A 67 7.21 -13.75 19.83
C VAL A 67 5.78 -14.09 19.38
N VAL A 68 5.23 -13.40 18.38
CA VAL A 68 3.84 -13.62 17.95
C VAL A 68 3.66 -14.84 17.08
N ARG A 69 2.48 -15.45 17.14
CA ARG A 69 2.07 -16.57 16.27
C ARG A 69 1.76 -16.11 14.86
N SER A 70 1.16 -14.93 14.72
CA SER A 70 0.83 -14.33 13.44
C SER A 70 1.10 -12.83 13.48
N SER A 71 1.59 -12.28 12.37
CA SER A 71 1.75 -10.85 12.17
C SER A 71 1.29 -10.47 10.78
N TYR A 72 0.60 -9.33 10.69
CA TYR A 72 0.03 -8.84 9.44
C TYR A 72 0.48 -7.39 9.20
N LEU A 73 0.83 -7.11 7.96
CA LEU A 73 1.00 -5.75 7.46
C LEU A 73 -0.36 -5.20 7.03
N VAL A 74 -0.74 -4.04 7.57
CA VAL A 74 -1.85 -3.25 7.05
C VAL A 74 -1.30 -2.07 6.29
N SER A 75 -1.65 -1.93 5.01
CA SER A 75 -1.12 -0.88 4.15
C SER A 75 -2.18 -0.30 3.22
N LYS A 76 -1.94 0.94 2.75
CA LYS A 76 -2.75 1.57 1.70
C LYS A 76 -2.29 1.09 0.33
N ASP A 77 -3.23 1.01 -0.61
CA ASP A 77 -2.86 0.90 -2.01
C ASP A 77 -2.24 2.23 -2.49
N PRO A 78 -1.16 2.19 -3.27
CA PRO A 78 -0.51 3.40 -3.76
C PRO A 78 -1.35 4.18 -4.78
N LEU A 79 -2.30 3.53 -5.47
CA LEU A 79 -3.10 4.11 -6.55
C LEU A 79 -4.55 4.37 -6.12
N ASP A 80 -5.14 3.50 -5.30
CA ASP A 80 -6.50 3.64 -4.78
C ASP A 80 -6.46 4.08 -3.30
N LYS A 81 -6.90 5.29 -3.04
CA LYS A 81 -6.89 5.89 -1.68
C LYS A 81 -7.77 5.17 -0.68
N ASP A 82 -8.81 4.51 -1.14
CA ASP A 82 -9.80 3.85 -0.30
C ASP A 82 -9.48 2.37 -0.07
N LEU A 83 -8.66 1.77 -0.96
CA LEU A 83 -8.25 0.39 -0.87
C LEU A 83 -7.13 0.19 0.16
N ARG A 84 -7.27 -0.87 0.93
CA ARG A 84 -6.31 -1.32 1.95
C ARG A 84 -6.01 -2.78 1.76
N TYR A 85 -4.83 -3.17 2.20
CA TYR A 85 -4.39 -4.57 2.24
C TYR A 85 -4.07 -4.98 3.66
N MET A 86 -4.36 -6.23 3.98
CA MET A 86 -3.94 -6.91 5.20
C MET A 86 -3.23 -8.21 4.79
N HIS A 87 -1.91 -8.18 4.79
CA HIS A 87 -1.08 -9.30 4.33
C HIS A 87 -0.27 -9.91 5.45
N PRO A 88 -0.19 -11.24 5.53
CA PRO A 88 0.66 -11.90 6.51
C PRO A 88 2.14 -11.55 6.25
N MET A 89 2.86 -11.21 7.30
CA MET A 89 4.32 -11.12 7.34
C MET A 89 4.92 -12.38 7.98
N LYS A 90 4.14 -13.01 8.86
CA LYS A 90 4.44 -14.29 9.50
C LYS A 90 3.12 -14.94 9.89
N ASN A 91 2.98 -16.22 9.59
CA ASN A 91 1.83 -17.00 10.04
C ASN A 91 2.23 -18.43 10.37
N ASN A 92 2.24 -18.77 11.67
CA ASN A 92 2.53 -20.13 12.13
C ASN A 92 1.28 -21.02 12.20
N LEU A 93 0.10 -20.47 11.88
CA LEU A 93 -1.19 -21.14 12.03
C LEU A 93 -1.81 -21.56 10.70
N ALA A 94 -1.38 -20.94 9.60
CA ALA A 94 -1.87 -21.21 8.26
C ALA A 94 -0.83 -20.76 7.21
N SER A 95 -1.13 -20.97 5.93
CA SER A 95 -0.33 -20.44 4.82
C SER A 95 -0.27 -18.90 4.85
N ASP A 96 0.85 -18.32 4.47
CA ASP A 96 1.10 -16.89 4.45
C ASP A 96 1.22 -16.31 3.03
N ASP A 97 0.81 -17.09 2.01
CA ASP A 97 0.87 -16.73 0.60
C ASP A 97 -0.24 -15.79 0.14
N LYS A 98 -1.32 -15.66 0.91
CA LYS A 98 -2.50 -14.87 0.56
C LYS A 98 -2.86 -13.87 1.64
N GLY A 99 -3.24 -12.69 1.20
CA GLY A 99 -3.74 -11.64 2.08
C GLY A 99 -5.17 -11.23 1.72
N PHE A 100 -5.66 -10.26 2.46
CA PHE A 100 -6.99 -9.70 2.28
C PHE A 100 -6.88 -8.29 1.73
N SER A 101 -7.90 -7.85 0.99
CA SER A 101 -8.09 -6.46 0.63
C SER A 101 -9.45 -5.96 1.11
N TYR A 102 -9.54 -4.67 1.41
CA TYR A 102 -10.78 -4.05 1.86
C TYR A 102 -10.79 -2.56 1.54
N TRP A 103 -11.98 -2.00 1.43
CA TRP A 103 -12.21 -0.57 1.22
C TRP A 103 -12.78 0.07 2.49
N ILE A 104 -12.30 1.28 2.78
CA ILE A 104 -12.87 2.15 3.80
C ILE A 104 -13.74 3.16 3.08
N ARG A 105 -15.05 3.06 3.23
CA ARG A 105 -16.03 3.93 2.57
C ARG A 105 -16.90 4.64 3.60
N LYS A 106 -17.36 5.82 3.26
CA LYS A 106 -18.43 6.48 4.03
C LYS A 106 -19.71 5.68 3.87
N GLY A 107 -20.41 5.43 4.96
CA GLY A 107 -21.74 4.83 4.94
C GLY A 107 -22.75 5.75 4.26
N LEU A 108 -23.72 5.16 3.57
CA LEU A 108 -24.79 5.87 2.86
C LEU A 108 -26.02 6.14 3.76
N GLU A 109 -25.98 5.78 5.03
CA GLU A 109 -27.09 5.98 5.96
C GLU A 109 -27.01 7.35 6.63
N ASP A 110 -28.18 7.91 6.98
CA ASP A 110 -28.45 9.29 7.44
C ASP A 110 -27.64 9.85 8.62
N HIS A 111 -26.67 9.12 9.10
CA HIS A 111 -25.68 9.61 10.05
C HIS A 111 -24.37 9.91 9.33
N GLU A 112 -24.10 11.15 9.05
CA GLU A 112 -22.99 11.71 8.24
C GLU A 112 -21.57 11.23 8.55
N GLN A 113 -21.37 10.34 9.51
CA GLN A 113 -20.05 9.89 9.97
C GLN A 113 -19.87 8.37 10.05
N SER A 114 -20.78 7.56 9.51
CA SER A 114 -20.57 6.12 9.54
C SER A 114 -19.46 5.72 8.55
N ILE A 115 -18.47 4.98 9.05
CA ILE A 115 -17.40 4.37 8.24
C ILE A 115 -17.72 2.90 8.09
N LYS A 116 -17.77 2.41 6.85
CA LYS A 116 -17.95 0.98 6.55
C LYS A 116 -16.66 0.39 6.00
N ILE A 117 -16.33 -0.81 6.47
CA ILE A 117 -15.25 -1.64 5.92
C ILE A 117 -15.89 -2.69 5.04
N ASN A 118 -15.59 -2.67 3.75
CA ASN A 118 -16.04 -3.66 2.78
C ASN A 118 -14.87 -4.55 2.39
N TRP A 119 -14.89 -5.80 2.84
CA TRP A 119 -13.89 -6.79 2.45
C TRP A 119 -14.11 -7.27 1.02
N SER A 120 -13.01 -7.57 0.33
CA SER A 120 -13.06 -8.28 -0.95
C SER A 120 -13.39 -9.75 -0.72
N ASP A 121 -14.17 -10.32 -1.63
CA ASP A 121 -14.42 -11.77 -1.64
C ASP A 121 -13.22 -12.56 -2.18
N GLU A 122 -12.28 -11.88 -2.83
CA GLU A 122 -11.07 -12.47 -3.40
C GLU A 122 -9.84 -12.18 -2.53
N TYR A 123 -8.98 -13.18 -2.41
CA TYR A 123 -7.67 -13.02 -1.78
C TYR A 123 -6.74 -12.17 -2.66
N SER A 124 -5.94 -11.34 -2.02
CA SER A 124 -4.88 -10.61 -2.70
C SER A 124 -3.61 -11.48 -2.83
N ALA A 125 -3.09 -11.59 -4.05
CA ALA A 125 -1.81 -12.27 -4.32
C ALA A 125 -0.58 -11.37 -4.08
N LYS A 126 -0.76 -10.09 -3.72
CA LYS A 126 0.34 -9.19 -3.37
C LYS A 126 0.95 -9.66 -2.05
N ASN A 127 2.27 -9.58 -1.90
CA ASN A 127 2.91 -9.90 -0.63
C ASN A 127 3.28 -8.63 0.17
N ALA A 128 3.56 -8.80 1.46
CA ALA A 128 3.87 -7.70 2.36
C ALA A 128 5.11 -6.91 1.91
N ASP A 129 6.16 -7.57 1.41
CA ASP A 129 7.38 -6.93 0.96
C ASP A 129 7.13 -6.03 -0.26
N TRP A 130 6.36 -6.49 -1.24
CA TRP A 130 5.94 -5.69 -2.37
C TRP A 130 5.17 -4.44 -1.93
N LEU A 131 4.20 -4.60 -1.02
CA LEU A 131 3.40 -3.48 -0.50
C LEU A 131 4.27 -2.43 0.20
N VAL A 132 5.26 -2.85 0.98
CA VAL A 132 6.17 -1.93 1.67
C VAL A 132 7.05 -1.17 0.69
N GLN A 133 7.55 -1.85 -0.35
CA GLN A 133 8.35 -1.22 -1.40
C GLN A 133 7.53 -0.19 -2.17
N GLN A 134 6.27 -0.50 -2.52
CA GLN A 134 5.40 0.42 -3.24
C GLN A 134 5.06 1.69 -2.46
N GLN A 135 4.96 1.64 -1.13
CA GLN A 135 4.69 2.83 -0.30
C GLN A 135 5.77 3.92 -0.45
N TYR A 136 6.99 3.53 -0.79
CA TYR A 136 8.14 4.45 -0.93
C TYR A 136 8.62 4.60 -2.36
N SER A 137 8.21 3.71 -3.23
CA SER A 137 8.29 3.99 -4.65
C SER A 137 7.46 5.25 -4.84
N LYS A 138 8.14 6.38 -5.11
CA LYS A 138 7.42 7.54 -5.68
C LYS A 138 6.58 6.93 -6.79
N PRO A 139 5.24 7.13 -6.80
CA PRO A 139 4.44 6.65 -7.92
C PRO A 139 5.25 7.04 -9.14
N ASN A 140 5.58 6.05 -9.99
CA ASN A 140 6.39 6.35 -11.16
C ASN A 140 5.47 7.26 -12.00
N ARG A 141 5.52 8.56 -11.73
CA ARG A 141 4.68 9.59 -12.39
C ARG A 141 4.79 9.50 -13.90
N HIS A 142 5.82 8.79 -14.35
CA HIS A 142 6.04 8.49 -15.75
C HIS A 142 5.19 7.29 -16.20
N GLU A 143 5.11 6.23 -15.41
CA GLU A 143 4.38 5.00 -15.77
C GLU A 143 2.87 5.23 -15.90
N ASP A 144 2.26 5.97 -14.97
CA ASP A 144 0.84 6.35 -15.05
C ASP A 144 0.54 7.20 -16.31
N LYS A 145 1.45 8.13 -16.63
CA LYS A 145 1.33 8.98 -17.83
C LYS A 145 1.55 8.17 -19.09
N ASP A 146 2.53 7.28 -19.08
CA ASP A 146 2.84 6.42 -20.23
C ASP A 146 1.68 5.48 -20.53
N GLN A 147 1.12 4.83 -19.52
CA GLN A 147 -0.06 3.97 -19.65
C GLN A 147 -1.28 4.76 -20.16
N LEU A 148 -1.50 5.98 -19.64
CA LEU A 148 -2.57 6.83 -20.12
C LEU A 148 -2.37 7.18 -21.59
N ALA A 149 -1.18 7.61 -22.00
CA ALA A 149 -0.87 7.95 -23.38
C ALA A 149 -1.00 6.73 -24.31
N LEU A 150 -0.47 5.58 -23.92
CA LEU A 150 -0.59 4.33 -24.66
C LEU A 150 -2.04 3.90 -24.81
N SER A 151 -2.86 3.99 -23.77
CA SER A 151 -4.28 3.66 -23.84
C SER A 151 -5.06 4.55 -24.78
N LEU A 152 -4.73 5.84 -24.86
CA LEU A 152 -5.38 6.80 -25.75
C LEU A 152 -4.99 6.59 -27.22
N LEU A 153 -3.76 6.15 -27.48
CA LEU A 153 -3.21 5.98 -28.83
C LEU A 153 -3.36 4.55 -29.37
N LYS A 154 -3.88 3.62 -28.55
CA LYS A 154 -3.99 2.20 -28.91
C LYS A 154 -4.80 1.94 -30.17
N ASP A 155 -5.88 2.70 -30.35
CA ASP A 155 -6.83 2.49 -31.46
C ASP A 155 -6.56 3.40 -32.66
N GLY A 156 -5.42 4.09 -32.68
CA GLY A 156 -4.99 4.91 -33.81
C GLY A 156 -4.69 6.38 -33.48
N PRO A 157 -4.55 7.24 -34.50
CA PRO A 157 -4.14 8.62 -34.30
C PRO A 157 -5.18 9.45 -33.53
N VAL A 158 -4.76 10.16 -32.47
CA VAL A 158 -5.63 11.01 -31.66
C VAL A 158 -5.19 12.46 -31.70
N GLU A 159 -6.15 13.38 -31.73
CA GLU A 159 -5.90 14.82 -31.75
C GLU A 159 -5.23 15.27 -30.43
N SER A 160 -4.24 16.18 -30.58
CA SER A 160 -3.52 16.74 -29.43
C SER A 160 -4.44 17.34 -28.37
N SER A 161 -5.52 18.00 -28.78
CA SER A 161 -6.52 18.60 -27.89
C SER A 161 -7.16 17.56 -26.97
N LYS A 162 -7.56 16.42 -27.51
CA LYS A 162 -8.18 15.33 -26.75
C LYS A 162 -7.22 14.69 -25.76
N ILE A 163 -5.95 14.50 -26.18
CA ILE A 163 -4.92 13.96 -25.30
C ILE A 163 -4.65 14.93 -24.16
N TYR A 164 -4.49 16.23 -24.43
CA TYR A 164 -4.27 17.23 -23.40
C TYR A 164 -5.43 17.33 -22.42
N GLU A 165 -6.66 17.21 -22.89
CA GLU A 165 -7.84 17.23 -22.03
C GLU A 165 -7.88 16.02 -21.09
N ALA A 166 -7.62 14.82 -21.59
CA ALA A 166 -7.55 13.60 -20.79
C ALA A 166 -6.44 13.67 -19.72
N PHE A 167 -5.28 14.22 -20.05
CA PHE A 167 -4.19 14.44 -19.10
C PHE A 167 -4.54 15.50 -18.05
N LYS A 168 -5.18 16.60 -18.48
CA LYS A 168 -5.63 17.69 -17.59
C LYS A 168 -6.65 17.20 -16.57
N GLN A 169 -7.58 16.33 -16.95
CA GLN A 169 -8.56 15.72 -16.03
C GLN A 169 -7.89 14.89 -14.94
N ARG A 170 -6.68 14.37 -15.18
CA ARG A 170 -5.85 13.66 -14.19
C ARG A 170 -4.82 14.56 -13.50
N GLY A 171 -4.91 15.88 -13.67
CA GLY A 171 -4.05 16.86 -13.01
C GLY A 171 -2.67 17.04 -13.62
N PHE A 172 -2.43 16.59 -14.86
CA PHE A 172 -1.17 16.76 -15.56
C PHE A 172 -1.15 18.04 -16.41
N SER A 173 0.01 18.69 -16.49
CA SER A 173 0.20 19.87 -17.32
C SER A 173 0.39 19.50 -18.80
N LYS A 174 0.29 20.52 -19.67
CA LYS A 174 0.53 20.37 -21.11
C LYS A 174 1.97 19.94 -21.42
N ASP A 175 2.95 20.48 -20.71
CA ASP A 175 4.37 20.13 -20.88
C ASP A 175 4.62 18.67 -20.46
N GLN A 176 4.02 18.23 -19.37
CA GLN A 176 4.09 16.84 -18.95
C GLN A 176 3.46 15.88 -19.96
N THR A 177 2.39 16.30 -20.64
CA THR A 177 1.77 15.52 -21.71
C THR A 177 2.70 15.39 -22.90
N TYR A 178 3.30 16.49 -23.31
CA TYR A 178 4.24 16.52 -24.44
C TYR A 178 5.49 15.65 -24.17
N ASP A 179 6.08 15.80 -22.99
CA ASP A 179 7.23 14.98 -22.56
C ASP A 179 6.88 13.48 -22.53
N THR A 180 5.66 13.14 -22.13
CA THR A 180 5.19 11.76 -22.12
C THR A 180 5.05 11.20 -23.54
N LEU A 181 4.42 11.94 -24.44
CA LEU A 181 4.26 11.52 -25.83
C LEU A 181 5.60 11.29 -26.51
N ASN A 182 6.58 12.17 -26.30
CA ASN A 182 7.93 12.00 -26.81
C ASN A 182 8.63 10.76 -26.18
N ARG A 183 8.50 10.55 -24.89
CA ARG A 183 9.12 9.42 -24.18
C ARG A 183 8.62 8.06 -24.64
N ILE A 184 7.30 7.93 -24.92
CA ILE A 184 6.72 6.70 -25.48
C ILE A 184 6.97 6.53 -26.99
N GLY A 185 7.68 7.48 -27.62
CA GLY A 185 7.99 7.44 -29.04
C GLY A 185 6.80 7.77 -29.95
N ALA A 186 5.76 8.43 -29.43
CA ALA A 186 4.63 8.83 -30.26
C ALA A 186 5.06 9.86 -31.33
N ILE A 187 4.52 9.72 -32.54
CA ILE A 187 4.87 10.53 -33.70
C ILE A 187 3.77 11.55 -33.98
N PRO A 188 4.07 12.87 -34.06
CA PRO A 188 3.09 13.86 -34.42
C PRO A 188 2.87 13.89 -35.95
N ASP A 189 1.62 13.84 -36.35
CA ASP A 189 1.18 14.04 -37.76
C ASP A 189 0.40 15.36 -37.85
N LYS A 190 0.94 16.31 -38.67
CA LYS A 190 0.32 17.63 -38.87
C LYS A 190 -0.34 17.66 -40.20
N LYS A 191 -1.68 17.59 -40.25
CA LYS A 191 -2.46 17.75 -41.45
C LYS A 191 -3.60 18.76 -41.25
N GLY A 192 -3.76 19.70 -42.15
CA GLY A 192 -4.90 20.63 -42.12
C GLY A 192 -4.98 21.52 -40.87
N GLY A 193 -3.84 21.91 -40.26
CA GLY A 193 -3.80 22.74 -39.07
C GLY A 193 -4.06 22.01 -37.74
N VAL A 194 -4.39 20.72 -37.79
CA VAL A 194 -4.60 19.88 -36.59
C VAL A 194 -3.43 18.92 -36.44
N THR A 195 -2.86 18.89 -35.22
CA THR A 195 -1.83 17.89 -34.86
C THR A 195 -2.48 16.67 -34.26
N LYS A 196 -2.22 15.51 -34.82
CA LYS A 196 -2.59 14.19 -34.26
C LYS A 196 -1.34 13.44 -33.86
N TRP A 197 -1.42 12.67 -32.80
CA TRP A 197 -0.36 11.78 -32.32
C TRP A 197 -0.74 10.34 -32.61
N LYS A 198 0.24 9.54 -32.98
CA LYS A 198 0.09 8.08 -33.17
C LYS A 198 1.29 7.32 -32.64
N LEU A 199 1.12 6.07 -32.32
CA LEU A 199 2.24 5.16 -32.06
C LEU A 199 2.98 4.84 -33.37
N PRO A 200 4.30 4.54 -33.29
CA PRO A 200 5.11 4.18 -34.46
C PRO A 200 4.60 2.94 -35.17
#